data_fc79c7efb2c26ffb4d3c934346e5e6b5
#
_entry.id   fc79c7efb2c26ffb4d3c934346e5e6b5
#
_cell.length_a   1.000
_cell.length_b   1.000
_cell.length_c   1.000
_cell.angle_alpha   90.00
_cell.angle_beta   90.00
_cell.angle_gamma   90.00
#
_symmetry.space_group_name_H-M   'P 1'
#
loop_
_entity.id
_entity.type
_entity.pdbx_description
1 polymer ?
#
loop_
_entity_poly.entity_id
_entity_poly.type
_entity_poly.pdbx_seq_one_letter_code
_entity_poly.pdbx_strand_id
1 'polypeptide(L)'
;DSVASRGLGDVYKRQGFMKYLTIFVFSISAFLSATDYKYQPEPNKAEYYIGKFNSGKDMDALVSWGEMFVDWSAENNWRQSTTTVIMSTYFDDSISESDYVWLNIIPNAKEQYTSLETWLEVGTDMLSTLPVTNERVIDTIQWPISSPANTDSDNGIVRFSDCKMNEGVTARDMFDAYKEFDAKAKSMGDNLGRKMIFPFAGAGTIDYDFVYSLYGSSMEDFGFAVDNYGENLALSDEAMKMNSMVECGNSRVLTTNRIQRGEL
;
A
#
# COMPACT_ATOMS: atom_id res chain seq x y z
N ASP A 1 41.74 -38.18 26.96
CA ASP A 1 41.17 -39.48 26.70
C ASP A 1 40.18 -39.39 25.54
N SER A 2 40.54 -40.14 24.53
CA SER A 2 39.88 -40.35 23.25
C SER A 2 38.58 -41.15 23.39
N VAL A 3 37.57 -40.86 22.55
CA VAL A 3 36.68 -41.85 21.90
C VAL A 3 36.13 -41.17 20.65
N ALA A 4 36.64 -41.35 19.52
CA ALA A 4 36.48 -42.34 18.52
C ALA A 4 35.05 -42.44 17.91
N SER A 5 34.94 -41.90 16.75
CA SER A 5 34.17 -42.28 15.57
C SER A 5 33.66 -43.75 15.55
N ARG A 6 32.35 -43.91 15.33
CA ARG A 6 31.67 -45.08 14.73
C ARG A 6 30.34 -44.55 14.23
N GLY A 7 29.91 -44.63 12.98
CA GLY A 7 30.16 -45.60 11.97
C GLY A 7 28.86 -45.61 11.17
N LEU A 8 28.79 -44.83 10.05
CA LEU A 8 27.76 -44.96 9.01
C LEU A 8 28.02 -46.27 8.25
N GLY A 9 27.20 -47.26 8.47
CA GLY A 9 27.30 -48.49 7.68
C GLY A 9 26.57 -49.66 8.30
N ASP A 10 25.24 -49.70 8.28
CA ASP A 10 24.47 -50.95 8.35
C ASP A 10 22.97 -50.72 8.14
N VAL A 11 22.57 -50.21 7.00
CA VAL A 11 21.17 -50.23 6.52
C VAL A 11 21.07 -50.64 5.06
N TYR A 12 21.97 -51.47 4.59
CA TYR A 12 21.78 -52.13 3.30
C TYR A 12 22.07 -53.65 3.43
N LYS A 13 21.08 -54.42 3.91
CA LYS A 13 20.87 -55.83 3.59
C LYS A 13 19.65 -56.38 4.27
N ARG A 14 18.51 -56.31 3.63
CA ARG A 14 17.49 -57.34 3.57
C ARG A 14 16.58 -57.11 2.39
N GLN A 15 17.00 -57.60 1.26
CA GLN A 15 16.09 -57.99 0.17
C GLN A 15 15.43 -59.28 0.55
N GLY A 16 14.13 -59.35 0.28
CA GLY A 16 13.43 -60.62 0.13
C GLY A 16 12.06 -60.63 0.79
N PHE A 17 11.05 -60.25 0.07
CA PHE A 17 9.86 -61.08 -0.24
C PHE A 17 8.83 -60.26 -0.99
N MET A 18 8.70 -60.65 -2.26
CA MET A 18 7.74 -60.11 -3.21
C MET A 18 6.33 -60.57 -2.79
N LYS A 19 5.47 -59.64 -2.42
CA LYS A 19 4.01 -59.87 -2.42
C LYS A 19 3.35 -58.67 -3.06
N TYR A 20 2.59 -58.92 -4.11
CA TYR A 20 1.79 -58.00 -4.87
C TYR A 20 0.98 -57.06 -3.99
N LEU A 21 1.42 -55.80 -3.88
CA LEU A 21 0.62 -54.74 -3.29
C LEU A 21 0.01 -53.96 -4.47
N THR A 22 -1.26 -54.22 -4.73
CA THR A 22 -2.11 -53.47 -5.64
C THR A 22 -2.12 -52.03 -5.15
N ILE A 23 -1.35 -51.15 -5.81
CA ILE A 23 -1.39 -49.72 -5.54
C ILE A 23 -2.73 -49.22 -6.11
N PHE A 24 -3.70 -49.04 -5.23
CA PHE A 24 -4.89 -48.25 -5.51
C PHE A 24 -4.44 -46.78 -5.51
N VAL A 25 -4.10 -46.27 -6.69
CA VAL A 25 -3.87 -44.85 -6.91
C VAL A 25 -5.24 -44.18 -6.77
N PHE A 26 -5.56 -43.72 -5.57
CA PHE A 26 -6.61 -42.74 -5.38
C PHE A 26 -6.08 -41.45 -6.04
N SER A 27 -6.47 -41.23 -7.29
CA SER A 27 -6.42 -39.92 -7.91
C SER A 27 -7.37 -39.03 -7.14
N ILE A 28 -6.88 -38.40 -6.06
CA ILE A 28 -7.52 -37.23 -5.50
C ILE A 28 -7.23 -36.13 -6.53
N SER A 29 -8.13 -36.02 -7.51
CA SER A 29 -8.28 -34.82 -8.31
C SER A 29 -8.75 -33.76 -7.31
N ALA A 30 -7.80 -33.10 -6.63
CA ALA A 30 -8.06 -31.81 -6.04
C ALA A 30 -8.45 -30.91 -7.22
N PHE A 31 -9.73 -30.75 -7.44
CA PHE A 31 -10.26 -29.62 -8.16
C PHE A 31 -9.84 -28.38 -7.35
N LEU A 32 -8.62 -27.91 -7.59
CA LEU A 32 -8.30 -26.51 -7.39
C LEU A 32 -9.26 -25.79 -8.34
N SER A 33 -10.41 -25.39 -7.81
CA SER A 33 -11.21 -24.36 -8.46
C SER A 33 -10.28 -23.16 -8.56
N ALA A 34 -9.66 -22.98 -9.72
CA ALA A 34 -9.04 -21.71 -10.04
C ALA A 34 -10.17 -20.69 -9.93
N THR A 35 -10.13 -19.88 -8.90
CA THR A 35 -11.07 -18.78 -8.77
C THR A 35 -10.70 -17.84 -9.90
N ASP A 36 -11.55 -17.78 -10.95
CA ASP A 36 -11.37 -16.84 -12.07
C ASP A 36 -11.64 -15.42 -11.55
N TYR A 37 -10.59 -14.76 -11.09
CA TYR A 37 -10.66 -13.35 -10.72
C TYR A 37 -10.87 -12.49 -11.96
N LYS A 38 -11.81 -11.56 -11.88
CA LYS A 38 -12.21 -10.71 -13.01
C LYS A 38 -11.16 -9.65 -13.35
N TYR A 39 -10.47 -9.13 -12.33
CA TYR A 39 -9.48 -8.09 -12.47
C TYR A 39 -8.11 -8.53 -11.93
N GLN A 40 -7.03 -8.07 -12.55
CA GLN A 40 -5.67 -8.30 -12.10
C GLN A 40 -5.11 -7.04 -11.46
N PRO A 41 -4.66 -7.04 -10.19
CA PRO A 41 -3.94 -5.92 -9.61
C PRO A 41 -2.61 -5.67 -10.33
N GLU A 42 -2.26 -4.39 -10.49
CA GLU A 42 -0.93 -3.94 -10.93
C GLU A 42 -0.26 -3.24 -9.74
N PRO A 43 0.49 -3.98 -8.91
CA PRO A 43 1.02 -3.44 -7.67
C PRO A 43 2.12 -2.42 -7.89
N ASN A 44 2.14 -1.38 -7.06
CA ASN A 44 3.30 -0.51 -6.85
C ASN A 44 3.74 -0.54 -5.39
N LYS A 45 4.91 0.05 -5.10
CA LYS A 45 5.45 0.23 -3.75
C LYS A 45 5.16 1.63 -3.25
N ALA A 46 5.08 1.78 -1.92
CA ALA A 46 5.08 3.11 -1.33
C ALA A 46 5.69 3.10 0.07
N GLU A 47 6.35 4.21 0.41
CA GLU A 47 6.97 4.47 1.70
C GLU A 47 6.29 5.66 2.35
N TYR A 48 5.79 5.47 3.58
CA TYR A 48 5.17 6.51 4.40
C TYR A 48 6.13 6.85 5.54
N TYR A 49 6.63 8.09 5.55
CA TYR A 49 7.43 8.65 6.62
C TYR A 49 6.54 9.55 7.46
N ILE A 50 6.38 9.20 8.72
CA ILE A 50 5.44 9.85 9.65
C ILE A 50 6.26 10.37 10.83
N GLY A 51 6.04 11.61 11.23
CA GLY A 51 6.80 12.18 12.33
C GLY A 51 6.48 13.61 12.68
N LYS A 52 7.44 14.29 13.30
CA LYS A 52 7.28 15.63 13.86
C LYS A 52 8.27 16.62 13.30
N PHE A 53 7.88 17.90 13.30
CA PHE A 53 8.80 18.99 12.98
C PHE A 53 9.87 19.13 14.06
N ASN A 54 11.11 19.39 13.64
CA ASN A 54 12.18 19.75 14.54
C ASN A 54 11.88 21.12 15.18
N SER A 55 12.49 21.43 16.32
CA SER A 55 12.26 22.70 17.04
C SER A 55 12.42 23.92 16.12
N GLY A 56 11.37 24.74 16.04
CA GLY A 56 11.32 25.95 15.22
C GLY A 56 11.16 25.69 13.73
N LYS A 57 10.78 24.47 13.33
CA LYS A 57 10.41 24.09 11.97
C LYS A 57 8.90 23.86 11.88
N ASP A 58 8.38 23.92 10.66
CA ASP A 58 6.98 23.82 10.32
C ASP A 58 6.79 23.18 8.92
N MET A 59 5.56 23.19 8.44
CA MET A 59 5.22 22.64 7.12
C MET A 59 5.92 23.41 5.98
N ASP A 60 6.06 24.72 6.09
CA ASP A 60 6.73 25.53 5.06
C ASP A 60 8.21 25.17 4.96
N ALA A 61 8.85 24.87 6.09
CA ALA A 61 10.23 24.38 6.11
C ALA A 61 10.35 22.99 5.45
N LEU A 62 9.35 22.11 5.65
CA LEU A 62 9.34 20.78 5.02
C LEU A 62 9.08 20.87 3.51
N VAL A 63 8.16 21.72 3.07
CA VAL A 63 7.90 21.95 1.65
C VAL A 63 9.16 22.51 0.96
N SER A 64 9.80 23.52 1.54
CA SER A 64 11.04 24.10 1.00
C SER A 64 12.19 23.07 0.94
N TRP A 65 12.29 22.20 1.95
CA TRP A 65 13.24 21.08 1.92
C TRP A 65 12.89 20.10 0.80
N GLY A 66 11.60 19.83 0.60
CA GLY A 66 11.08 18.98 -0.47
C GLY A 66 11.46 19.47 -1.87
N GLU A 67 11.39 20.78 -2.11
CA GLU A 67 11.84 21.38 -3.37
C GLU A 67 13.34 21.15 -3.60
N MET A 68 14.17 21.39 -2.57
CA MET A 68 15.61 21.10 -2.64
C MET A 68 15.88 19.59 -2.85
N PHE A 69 15.08 18.73 -2.26
CA PHE A 69 15.19 17.28 -2.44
C PHE A 69 14.85 16.85 -3.88
N VAL A 70 13.86 17.46 -4.51
CA VAL A 70 13.51 17.22 -5.92
C VAL A 70 14.68 17.61 -6.84
N ASP A 71 15.28 18.79 -6.63
CA ASP A 71 16.46 19.24 -7.38
C ASP A 71 17.64 18.29 -7.18
N TRP A 72 17.94 17.91 -5.93
CA TRP A 72 18.97 16.93 -5.61
C TRP A 72 18.70 15.57 -6.27
N SER A 73 17.45 15.12 -6.27
CA SER A 73 17.02 13.87 -6.91
C SER A 73 17.28 13.89 -8.42
N ALA A 74 17.00 15.04 -9.08
CA ALA A 74 17.27 15.22 -10.50
C ALA A 74 18.79 15.23 -10.79
N GLU A 75 19.59 15.94 -10.00
CA GLU A 75 21.05 16.02 -10.15
C GLU A 75 21.73 14.66 -9.98
N ASN A 76 21.22 13.80 -9.09
CA ASN A 76 21.76 12.48 -8.81
C ASN A 76 21.06 11.35 -9.60
N ASN A 77 20.14 11.69 -10.51
CA ASN A 77 19.31 10.73 -11.25
C ASN A 77 18.66 9.67 -10.33
N TRP A 78 18.18 10.15 -9.16
CA TRP A 78 17.61 9.31 -8.13
C TRP A 78 16.08 9.33 -8.19
N ARG A 79 15.44 8.16 -8.25
CA ARG A 79 13.97 7.96 -8.19
C ARG A 79 13.15 8.93 -9.06
N GLN A 80 13.53 9.16 -10.31
CA GLN A 80 12.84 10.10 -11.21
C GLN A 80 11.40 9.66 -11.52
N SER A 81 11.11 8.36 -11.48
CA SER A 81 9.76 7.79 -11.64
C SER A 81 8.91 7.81 -10.36
N THR A 82 9.45 8.31 -9.23
CA THR A 82 8.71 8.36 -7.96
C THR A 82 7.78 9.56 -7.90
N THR A 83 6.54 9.35 -7.47
CA THR A 83 5.65 10.45 -7.07
C THR A 83 5.82 10.70 -5.57
N THR A 84 6.16 11.95 -5.20
CA THR A 84 6.34 12.35 -3.81
C THR A 84 5.26 13.36 -3.39
N VAL A 85 4.63 13.08 -2.25
CA VAL A 85 3.51 13.85 -1.70
C VAL A 85 3.75 14.15 -0.24
N ILE A 86 3.60 15.41 0.17
CA ILE A 86 3.55 15.81 1.57
C ILE A 86 2.08 15.93 1.99
N MET A 87 1.74 15.43 3.16
CA MET A 87 0.37 15.45 3.67
C MET A 87 0.32 16.07 5.05
N SER A 88 -0.75 16.82 5.28
CA SER A 88 -1.13 17.37 6.59
C SER A 88 -2.47 16.82 7.01
N THR A 89 -2.63 16.55 8.30
CA THR A 89 -3.91 16.12 8.87
C THR A 89 -4.94 17.24 8.78
N TYR A 90 -6.16 16.87 8.42
CA TYR A 90 -7.31 17.76 8.43
C TYR A 90 -8.38 17.30 9.43
N PHE A 91 -8.78 16.02 9.36
CA PHE A 91 -9.67 15.39 10.33
C PHE A 91 -9.05 14.10 10.84
N ASP A 92 -8.65 14.08 12.10
CA ASP A 92 -8.17 12.88 12.78
C ASP A 92 -8.09 13.13 14.29
N ASP A 93 -8.49 12.15 15.08
CA ASP A 93 -8.37 12.14 16.53
C ASP A 93 -7.09 11.46 17.03
N SER A 94 -6.47 10.63 16.21
CA SER A 94 -5.29 9.83 16.53
C SER A 94 -3.98 10.38 15.98
N ILE A 95 -4.03 11.25 14.97
CA ILE A 95 -2.84 11.85 14.32
C ILE A 95 -2.39 13.14 15.04
N SER A 96 -3.06 13.58 16.06
CA SER A 96 -2.53 14.67 16.92
C SER A 96 -1.11 14.39 17.46
N GLU A 97 -0.62 13.15 17.26
CA GLU A 97 0.75 12.75 17.61
C GLU A 97 1.77 13.00 16.49
N SER A 98 1.36 13.28 15.24
CA SER A 98 2.26 13.46 14.10
C SER A 98 1.94 14.75 13.35
N ASP A 99 2.97 15.50 12.95
CA ASP A 99 2.81 16.80 12.29
C ASP A 99 2.69 16.67 10.77
N TYR A 100 3.23 15.59 10.19
CA TYR A 100 3.26 15.39 8.74
C TYR A 100 3.28 13.91 8.36
N VAL A 101 2.94 13.64 7.11
CA VAL A 101 3.22 12.40 6.40
C VAL A 101 3.92 12.74 5.09
N TRP A 102 5.11 12.18 4.87
CA TRP A 102 5.78 12.21 3.58
C TRP A 102 5.59 10.86 2.90
N LEU A 103 5.06 10.86 1.68
CA LEU A 103 4.77 9.67 0.91
C LEU A 103 5.60 9.63 -0.37
N ASN A 104 6.34 8.54 -0.57
CA ASN A 104 6.94 8.20 -1.85
C ASN A 104 6.17 7.04 -2.48
N ILE A 105 5.66 7.22 -3.69
CA ILE A 105 5.01 6.18 -4.48
C ILE A 105 5.98 5.77 -5.59
N ILE A 106 6.39 4.50 -5.59
CA ILE A 106 7.49 3.97 -6.39
C ILE A 106 6.95 2.87 -7.31
N PRO A 107 7.32 2.80 -8.58
CA PRO A 107 6.75 1.84 -9.53
C PRO A 107 6.83 0.39 -9.09
N ASN A 108 7.94 -0.03 -8.47
CA ASN A 108 8.15 -1.40 -8.05
C ASN A 108 9.24 -1.55 -6.98
N ALA A 109 9.34 -2.75 -6.38
CA ALA A 109 10.30 -3.04 -5.32
C ALA A 109 11.76 -3.01 -5.81
N LYS A 110 12.03 -3.40 -7.07
CA LYS A 110 13.39 -3.36 -7.59
C LYS A 110 13.92 -1.93 -7.60
N GLU A 111 13.14 -0.98 -8.09
CA GLU A 111 13.51 0.43 -8.11
C GLU A 111 13.63 0.99 -6.69
N GLN A 112 12.72 0.63 -5.78
CA GLN A 112 12.78 1.02 -4.38
C GLN A 112 14.14 0.66 -3.75
N TYR A 113 14.53 -0.61 -3.84
CA TYR A 113 15.74 -1.08 -3.15
C TYR A 113 17.02 -0.69 -3.87
N THR A 114 17.05 -0.63 -5.21
CA THR A 114 18.22 -0.12 -5.95
C THR A 114 18.46 1.36 -5.64
N SER A 115 17.41 2.16 -5.55
CA SER A 115 17.55 3.58 -5.19
C SER A 115 17.93 3.79 -3.72
N LEU A 116 17.60 2.85 -2.84
CA LEU A 116 18.08 2.89 -1.45
C LEU A 116 19.60 2.73 -1.37
N GLU A 117 20.22 1.88 -2.19
CA GLU A 117 21.69 1.77 -2.25
C GLU A 117 22.32 3.12 -2.59
N THR A 118 21.84 3.79 -3.63
CA THR A 118 22.31 5.13 -4.01
C THR A 118 22.09 6.15 -2.89
N TRP A 119 20.92 6.13 -2.23
CA TRP A 119 20.65 7.02 -1.11
C TRP A 119 21.63 6.85 0.04
N LEU A 120 22.00 5.61 0.38
CA LEU A 120 22.97 5.32 1.43
C LEU A 120 24.39 5.80 1.08
N GLU A 121 24.71 5.91 -0.19
CA GLU A 121 26.02 6.39 -0.66
C GLU A 121 26.11 7.91 -0.68
N VAL A 122 25.07 8.60 -1.21
CA VAL A 122 25.16 10.04 -1.51
C VAL A 122 24.10 10.90 -0.81
N GLY A 123 23.13 10.32 -0.10
CA GLY A 123 22.01 11.03 0.52
C GLY A 123 22.31 11.66 1.90
N THR A 124 23.49 11.39 2.49
CA THR A 124 23.79 11.78 3.88
C THR A 124 23.74 13.30 4.08
N ASP A 125 24.27 14.08 3.15
CA ASP A 125 24.32 15.55 3.26
C ASP A 125 22.89 16.10 3.19
N MET A 126 22.07 15.59 2.27
CA MET A 126 20.66 15.96 2.14
C MET A 126 19.87 15.61 3.40
N LEU A 127 20.08 14.40 3.94
CA LEU A 127 19.43 13.95 5.18
C LEU A 127 19.79 14.83 6.38
N SER A 128 21.02 15.35 6.44
CA SER A 128 21.48 16.20 7.55
C SER A 128 20.74 17.53 7.66
N THR A 129 20.10 17.97 6.60
CA THR A 129 19.31 19.21 6.52
C THR A 129 17.80 19.00 6.72
N LEU A 130 17.37 17.75 6.94
CA LEU A 130 15.96 17.41 7.08
C LEU A 130 15.32 18.17 8.26
N PRO A 131 14.23 18.93 8.04
CA PRO A 131 13.62 19.77 9.08
C PRO A 131 12.70 19.01 10.04
N VAL A 132 12.66 17.68 9.92
CA VAL A 132 11.74 16.80 10.66
C VAL A 132 12.46 15.61 11.25
N THR A 133 11.81 14.97 12.22
CA THR A 133 12.21 13.66 12.75
C THR A 133 11.17 12.62 12.36
N ASN A 134 11.60 11.60 11.64
CA ASN A 134 10.76 10.46 11.31
C ASN A 134 10.59 9.57 12.54
N GLU A 135 9.38 9.44 13.05
CA GLU A 135 9.06 8.56 14.19
C GLU A 135 8.68 7.16 13.70
N ARG A 136 8.15 7.07 12.48
CA ARG A 136 7.76 5.81 11.85
C ARG A 136 7.99 5.87 10.35
N VAL A 137 8.49 4.78 9.79
CA VAL A 137 8.56 4.57 8.34
C VAL A 137 7.86 3.26 8.02
N ILE A 138 6.85 3.32 7.17
CA ILE A 138 6.03 2.17 6.79
C ILE A 138 6.23 1.90 5.30
N ASP A 139 6.74 0.73 4.98
CA ASP A 139 6.81 0.20 3.61
C ASP A 139 5.52 -0.55 3.29
N THR A 140 4.96 -0.32 2.10
CA THR A 140 3.67 -0.88 1.68
C THR A 140 3.70 -1.40 0.25
N ILE A 141 2.78 -2.32 -0.02
CA ILE A 141 2.37 -2.72 -1.37
C ILE A 141 0.99 -2.09 -1.62
N GLN A 142 0.85 -1.34 -2.70
CA GLN A 142 -0.43 -0.74 -3.08
C GLN A 142 -1.02 -1.46 -4.30
N TRP A 143 -2.32 -1.72 -4.25
CA TRP A 143 -3.11 -2.18 -5.38
C TRP A 143 -4.02 -1.04 -5.85
N PRO A 144 -3.65 -0.32 -6.92
CA PRO A 144 -4.51 0.70 -7.49
C PRO A 144 -5.82 0.10 -8.02
N ILE A 145 -6.94 0.60 -7.52
CA ILE A 145 -8.27 0.27 -8.02
C ILE A 145 -8.58 1.18 -9.20
N SER A 146 -8.35 2.49 -9.02
CA SER A 146 -8.51 3.49 -10.07
C SER A 146 -7.65 4.72 -9.80
N SER A 147 -7.44 5.53 -10.84
CA SER A 147 -6.85 6.85 -10.75
C SER A 147 -7.93 7.94 -10.72
N PRO A 148 -7.65 9.12 -10.14
CA PRO A 148 -8.52 10.28 -10.27
C PRO A 148 -8.69 10.69 -11.73
N ALA A 149 -9.86 11.23 -12.09
CA ALA A 149 -10.11 11.73 -13.43
C ALA A 149 -9.30 13.00 -13.73
N ASN A 150 -9.05 13.84 -12.71
CA ASN A 150 -8.24 15.04 -12.80
C ASN A 150 -7.02 14.93 -11.90
N THR A 151 -5.85 15.24 -12.44
CA THR A 151 -4.55 15.21 -11.74
C THR A 151 -3.76 16.51 -11.93
N ASP A 152 -4.37 17.58 -12.45
CA ASP A 152 -3.67 18.80 -12.83
C ASP A 152 -3.17 19.60 -11.63
N SER A 153 -3.91 19.59 -10.52
CA SER A 153 -3.50 20.25 -9.28
C SER A 153 -2.48 19.38 -8.50
N ASP A 154 -1.48 20.03 -7.93
CA ASP A 154 -0.57 19.40 -6.98
C ASP A 154 -1.14 19.37 -5.56
N ASN A 155 -2.11 20.22 -5.26
CA ASN A 155 -2.87 20.14 -4.03
C ASN A 155 -4.04 19.18 -4.18
N GLY A 156 -4.37 18.48 -3.10
CA GLY A 156 -5.45 17.51 -3.11
C GLY A 156 -5.87 17.09 -1.70
N ILE A 157 -6.59 15.99 -1.68
CA ILE A 157 -7.17 15.41 -0.47
C ILE A 157 -7.10 13.88 -0.55
N VAL A 158 -6.91 13.26 0.59
CA VAL A 158 -6.99 11.80 0.73
C VAL A 158 -7.72 11.44 2.01
N ARG A 159 -8.59 10.43 1.95
CA ARG A 159 -9.11 9.72 3.11
C ARG A 159 -8.50 8.34 3.17
N PHE A 160 -7.97 7.98 4.32
CA PHE A 160 -7.58 6.62 4.66
C PHE A 160 -8.59 6.00 5.62
N SER A 161 -8.82 4.70 5.52
CA SER A 161 -9.61 3.92 6.47
C SER A 161 -8.95 2.58 6.68
N ASP A 162 -8.81 2.15 7.94
CA ASP A 162 -8.27 0.84 8.27
C ASP A 162 -9.38 -0.19 8.07
N CYS A 163 -9.10 -1.24 7.30
CA CYS A 163 -10.11 -2.19 6.84
C CYS A 163 -9.74 -3.62 7.19
N LYS A 164 -10.72 -4.37 7.70
CA LYS A 164 -10.61 -5.79 8.06
C LYS A 164 -11.57 -6.59 7.21
N MET A 165 -11.05 -7.57 6.49
CA MET A 165 -11.88 -8.46 5.65
C MET A 165 -12.66 -9.43 6.52
N ASN A 166 -13.90 -9.72 6.13
CA ASN A 166 -14.73 -10.70 6.79
C ASN A 166 -14.19 -12.13 6.56
N GLU A 167 -14.55 -13.07 7.44
CA GLU A 167 -14.09 -14.45 7.36
C GLU A 167 -14.38 -15.06 5.98
N GLY A 168 -13.37 -15.68 5.38
CA GLY A 168 -13.45 -16.33 4.07
C GLY A 168 -13.27 -15.39 2.87
N VAL A 169 -13.17 -14.07 3.09
CA VAL A 169 -12.89 -13.10 2.01
C VAL A 169 -11.39 -12.97 1.81
N THR A 170 -10.94 -13.05 0.57
CA THR A 170 -9.53 -12.83 0.22
C THR A 170 -9.31 -11.39 -0.30
N ALA A 171 -8.06 -10.92 -0.28
CA ALA A 171 -7.71 -9.63 -0.86
C ALA A 171 -8.07 -9.53 -2.36
N ARG A 172 -8.06 -10.65 -3.08
CA ARG A 172 -8.43 -10.70 -4.50
C ARG A 172 -9.94 -10.55 -4.69
N ASP A 173 -10.76 -11.22 -3.86
CA ASP A 173 -12.22 -11.05 -3.88
C ASP A 173 -12.58 -9.60 -3.59
N MET A 174 -11.90 -9.01 -2.60
CA MET A 174 -12.11 -7.61 -2.22
C MET A 174 -11.70 -6.64 -3.33
N PHE A 175 -10.58 -6.91 -4.03
CA PHE A 175 -10.15 -6.11 -5.16
C PHE A 175 -11.17 -6.11 -6.29
N ASP A 176 -11.71 -7.28 -6.66
CA ASP A 176 -12.75 -7.40 -7.68
C ASP A 176 -14.03 -6.63 -7.28
N ALA A 177 -14.45 -6.74 -6.01
CA ALA A 177 -15.60 -5.99 -5.50
C ALA A 177 -15.37 -4.47 -5.54
N TYR A 178 -14.18 -4.00 -5.16
CA TYR A 178 -13.83 -2.57 -5.26
C TYR A 178 -13.77 -2.07 -6.70
N LYS A 179 -13.28 -2.87 -7.65
CA LYS A 179 -13.29 -2.52 -9.08
C LYS A 179 -14.71 -2.35 -9.62
N GLU A 180 -15.64 -3.24 -9.22
CA GLU A 180 -17.04 -3.16 -9.61
C GLU A 180 -17.72 -1.92 -8.99
N PHE A 181 -17.52 -1.69 -7.71
CA PHE A 181 -18.01 -0.49 -7.02
C PHE A 181 -17.46 0.80 -7.63
N ASP A 182 -16.14 0.86 -7.90
CA ASP A 182 -15.51 2.03 -8.52
C ASP A 182 -16.09 2.33 -9.91
N ALA A 183 -16.29 1.29 -10.72
CA ALA A 183 -16.92 1.46 -12.04
C ALA A 183 -18.35 2.04 -11.93
N LYS A 184 -19.12 1.58 -10.94
CA LYS A 184 -20.45 2.12 -10.65
C LYS A 184 -20.36 3.59 -10.21
N ALA A 185 -19.48 3.91 -9.26
CA ALA A 185 -19.30 5.27 -8.75
C ALA A 185 -18.88 6.24 -9.87
N LYS A 186 -17.92 5.84 -10.71
CA LYS A 186 -17.47 6.64 -11.86
C LYS A 186 -18.58 6.87 -12.89
N SER A 187 -19.45 5.87 -13.12
CA SER A 187 -20.61 6.03 -13.99
C SER A 187 -21.63 7.07 -13.49
N MET A 188 -21.52 7.45 -12.21
CA MET A 188 -22.35 8.45 -11.54
C MET A 188 -21.60 9.76 -11.26
N GLY A 189 -20.45 9.98 -11.92
CA GLY A 189 -19.70 11.24 -11.85
C GLY A 189 -18.62 11.31 -10.76
N ASP A 190 -18.33 10.21 -10.09
CA ASP A 190 -17.21 10.19 -9.11
C ASP A 190 -15.86 10.26 -9.85
N ASN A 191 -15.07 11.29 -9.55
CA ASN A 191 -13.79 11.57 -10.18
C ASN A 191 -12.58 11.13 -9.35
N LEU A 192 -12.80 10.53 -8.17
CA LEU A 192 -11.71 10.16 -7.25
C LEU A 192 -11.02 8.86 -7.63
N GLY A 193 -9.77 8.75 -7.22
CA GLY A 193 -8.99 7.52 -7.27
C GLY A 193 -9.13 6.70 -6.00
N ARG A 194 -8.86 5.39 -6.09
CA ARG A 194 -8.97 4.43 -5.00
C ARG A 194 -7.82 3.45 -5.00
N LYS A 195 -7.37 3.04 -3.80
CA LYS A 195 -6.33 2.01 -3.62
C LYS A 195 -6.63 1.14 -2.41
N MET A 196 -6.17 -0.11 -2.47
CA MET A 196 -5.91 -0.95 -1.31
C MET A 196 -4.42 -0.88 -0.98
N ILE A 197 -4.06 -0.64 0.27
CA ILE A 197 -2.69 -0.43 0.73
C ILE A 197 -2.39 -1.49 1.80
N PHE A 198 -1.45 -2.38 1.50
CA PHE A 198 -1.06 -3.48 2.38
C PHE A 198 0.27 -3.13 3.06
N PRO A 199 0.32 -3.03 4.40
CA PRO A 199 1.58 -2.89 5.12
C PRO A 199 2.50 -4.08 4.83
N PHE A 200 3.76 -3.79 4.48
CA PHE A 200 4.78 -4.80 4.21
C PHE A 200 5.83 -4.86 5.33
N ALA A 201 6.29 -3.69 5.78
CA ALA A 201 7.24 -3.56 6.89
C ALA A 201 7.01 -2.24 7.65
N GLY A 202 7.45 -2.16 8.91
CA GLY A 202 7.46 -0.94 9.71
C GLY A 202 6.11 -0.56 10.37
N ALA A 203 5.03 -1.26 10.08
CA ALA A 203 3.71 -0.96 10.64
C ALA A 203 3.55 -1.39 12.12
N GLY A 204 4.42 -2.28 12.62
CA GLY A 204 4.28 -2.88 13.96
C GLY A 204 3.12 -3.87 14.02
N THR A 205 2.49 -3.97 15.21
CA THR A 205 1.26 -4.78 15.37
C THR A 205 0.06 -3.97 14.91
N ILE A 206 -0.69 -4.50 13.96
CA ILE A 206 -1.89 -3.88 13.38
C ILE A 206 -3.09 -4.82 13.56
N ASP A 207 -4.30 -4.27 13.63
CA ASP A 207 -5.56 -5.00 13.73
C ASP A 207 -6.46 -4.76 12.50
N TYR A 208 -5.85 -4.62 11.34
CA TYR A 208 -6.51 -4.49 10.04
C TYR A 208 -5.73 -5.25 8.97
N ASP A 209 -6.37 -5.59 7.86
CA ASP A 209 -5.74 -6.34 6.76
C ASP A 209 -5.14 -5.39 5.72
N PHE A 210 -5.78 -4.24 5.48
CA PHE A 210 -5.31 -3.22 4.55
C PHE A 210 -5.88 -1.85 4.92
N VAL A 211 -5.27 -0.81 4.36
CA VAL A 211 -5.80 0.56 4.41
C VAL A 211 -6.46 0.87 3.05
N TYR A 212 -7.75 1.24 3.09
CA TYR A 212 -8.43 1.78 1.92
C TYR A 212 -8.13 3.26 1.78
N SER A 213 -7.78 3.73 0.58
CA SER A 213 -7.62 5.15 0.29
C SER A 213 -8.58 5.62 -0.80
N LEU A 214 -9.18 6.79 -0.57
CA LEU A 214 -9.96 7.56 -1.52
C LEU A 214 -9.27 8.91 -1.68
N TYR A 215 -8.86 9.29 -2.92
CA TYR A 215 -8.00 10.44 -3.12
C TYR A 215 -8.28 11.17 -4.43
N GLY A 216 -7.97 12.47 -4.46
CA GLY A 216 -8.08 13.31 -5.64
C GLY A 216 -7.44 14.67 -5.47
N SER A 217 -7.35 15.44 -6.55
CA SER A 217 -6.79 16.78 -6.59
C SER A 217 -7.87 17.90 -6.46
N SER A 218 -9.14 17.53 -6.29
CA SER A 218 -10.26 18.45 -6.15
C SER A 218 -11.01 18.20 -4.83
N MET A 219 -11.14 19.26 -4.02
CA MET A 219 -11.97 19.23 -2.81
C MET A 219 -13.47 19.16 -3.17
N GLU A 220 -13.87 19.76 -4.30
CA GLU A 220 -15.22 19.69 -4.81
C GLU A 220 -15.59 18.26 -5.20
N ASP A 221 -14.72 17.58 -5.98
CA ASP A 221 -14.90 16.17 -6.33
C ASP A 221 -15.00 15.27 -5.10
N PHE A 222 -14.21 15.57 -4.06
CA PHE A 222 -14.26 14.82 -2.81
C PHE A 222 -15.59 15.01 -2.09
N GLY A 223 -16.06 16.25 -1.96
CA GLY A 223 -17.38 16.56 -1.40
C GLY A 223 -18.49 15.88 -2.18
N PHE A 224 -18.48 16.01 -3.51
CA PHE A 224 -19.43 15.33 -4.39
C PHE A 224 -19.45 13.80 -4.16
N ALA A 225 -18.29 13.16 -4.08
CA ALA A 225 -18.22 11.71 -3.89
C ALA A 225 -18.80 11.26 -2.53
N VAL A 226 -18.62 12.07 -1.48
CA VAL A 226 -19.21 11.80 -0.15
C VAL A 226 -20.73 11.91 -0.19
N ASP A 227 -21.26 12.98 -0.77
CA ASP A 227 -22.72 13.21 -0.88
C ASP A 227 -23.36 12.14 -1.79
N ASN A 228 -22.77 11.90 -2.96
CA ASN A 228 -23.25 10.90 -3.92
C ASN A 228 -23.24 9.46 -3.34
N TYR A 229 -22.27 9.13 -2.50
CA TYR A 229 -22.28 7.84 -1.81
C TYR A 229 -23.49 7.71 -0.91
N GLY A 230 -23.77 8.71 -0.07
CA GLY A 230 -24.90 8.69 0.86
C GLY A 230 -26.27 8.70 0.15
N GLU A 231 -26.41 9.49 -0.90
CA GLU A 231 -27.67 9.70 -1.60
C GLU A 231 -28.01 8.59 -2.58
N ASN A 232 -27.01 8.06 -3.32
CA ASN A 232 -27.25 7.26 -4.52
C ASN A 232 -26.53 5.91 -4.54
N LEU A 233 -25.34 5.79 -3.93
CA LEU A 233 -24.48 4.62 -4.09
C LEU A 233 -24.59 3.61 -2.95
N ALA A 234 -24.84 4.05 -1.71
CA ALA A 234 -24.77 3.20 -0.53
C ALA A 234 -25.68 1.96 -0.59
N LEU A 235 -26.79 2.04 -1.30
CA LEU A 235 -27.76 0.95 -1.50
C LEU A 235 -27.66 0.29 -2.87
N SER A 236 -26.64 0.58 -3.67
CA SER A 236 -26.39 -0.14 -4.92
C SER A 236 -25.93 -1.57 -4.63
N ASP A 237 -26.17 -2.49 -5.55
CA ASP A 237 -25.76 -3.90 -5.40
C ASP A 237 -24.25 -4.00 -5.21
N GLU A 238 -23.45 -3.18 -5.91
CA GLU A 238 -22.00 -3.15 -5.82
C GLU A 238 -21.52 -2.65 -4.45
N ALA A 239 -22.14 -1.61 -3.90
CA ALA A 239 -21.81 -1.10 -2.57
C ALA A 239 -22.23 -2.10 -1.47
N MET A 240 -23.41 -2.67 -1.57
CA MET A 240 -23.88 -3.68 -0.61
C MET A 240 -22.99 -4.93 -0.63
N LYS A 241 -22.59 -5.40 -1.82
CA LYS A 241 -21.63 -6.50 -1.99
C LYS A 241 -20.31 -6.16 -1.31
N MET A 242 -19.70 -5.03 -1.65
CA MET A 242 -18.44 -4.55 -1.08
C MET A 242 -18.53 -4.46 0.45
N ASN A 243 -19.54 -3.78 0.98
CA ASN A 243 -19.73 -3.58 2.42
C ASN A 243 -20.00 -4.88 3.18
N SER A 244 -20.53 -5.92 2.53
CA SER A 244 -20.72 -7.24 3.14
C SER A 244 -19.43 -8.04 3.30
N MET A 245 -18.34 -7.60 2.67
CA MET A 245 -17.03 -8.30 2.62
C MET A 245 -15.99 -7.71 3.56
N VAL A 246 -16.21 -6.49 4.07
CA VAL A 246 -15.19 -5.73 4.80
C VAL A 246 -15.81 -4.80 5.84
N GLU A 247 -15.13 -4.66 6.96
CA GLU A 247 -15.41 -3.63 7.96
C GLU A 247 -14.27 -2.60 7.95
N CYS A 248 -14.57 -1.32 7.74
CA CYS A 248 -13.60 -0.24 7.74
C CYS A 248 -13.92 0.76 8.85
N GLY A 249 -12.88 1.19 9.55
CA GLY A 249 -12.96 2.18 10.62
C GLY A 249 -11.74 3.11 10.63
N ASN A 250 -11.59 3.85 11.72
CA ASN A 250 -10.45 4.76 11.92
C ASN A 250 -10.18 5.65 10.69
N SER A 251 -11.25 6.27 10.17
CA SER A 251 -11.16 7.12 8.97
C SER A 251 -10.49 8.44 9.30
N ARG A 252 -9.49 8.81 8.49
CA ARG A 252 -8.74 10.05 8.63
C ARG A 252 -8.61 10.76 7.29
N VAL A 253 -8.71 12.07 7.29
CA VAL A 253 -8.65 12.90 6.08
C VAL A 253 -7.43 13.81 6.19
N LEU A 254 -6.61 13.80 5.15
CA LEU A 254 -5.41 14.61 5.04
C LEU A 254 -5.48 15.45 3.77
N THR A 255 -4.99 16.69 3.87
CA THR A 255 -4.67 17.48 2.68
C THR A 255 -3.34 17.01 2.10
N THR A 256 -3.18 17.11 0.80
CA THR A 256 -1.98 16.65 0.10
C THR A 256 -1.38 17.76 -0.73
N ASN A 257 -0.04 17.80 -0.79
CA ASN A 257 0.74 18.63 -1.69
C ASN A 257 1.77 17.74 -2.40
N ARG A 258 1.63 17.56 -3.71
CA ARG A 258 2.54 16.76 -4.52
C ARG A 258 3.71 17.63 -4.95
N ILE A 259 4.92 17.29 -4.50
CA ILE A 259 6.15 18.00 -4.80
C ILE A 259 6.94 17.39 -5.96
N GLN A 260 6.69 16.12 -6.29
CA GLN A 260 7.29 15.43 -7.43
C GLN A 260 6.26 14.56 -8.12
N ARG A 261 6.21 14.59 -9.43
CA ARG A 261 5.35 13.74 -10.27
C ARG A 261 6.22 12.74 -11.02
N GLY A 262 6.12 11.46 -10.65
CA GLY A 262 6.72 10.36 -11.38
C GLY A 262 5.78 9.85 -12.48
N GLU A 263 6.35 9.18 -13.46
CA GLU A 263 5.62 8.40 -14.45
C GLU A 263 5.40 6.99 -13.85
N LEU A 264 4.18 6.71 -13.41
CA LEU A 264 3.74 5.42 -12.86
C LEU A 264 3.00 4.62 -13.92
#